data_af2394fc889430d33f55eb0d2e7d469a
#
_entry.id   af2394fc889430d33f55eb0d2e7d469a
#
_cell.length_a   1.000
_cell.length_b   1.000
_cell.length_c   1.000
_cell.angle_alpha   90.00
_cell.angle_beta   90.00
_cell.angle_gamma   90.00
#
_symmetry.space_group_name_H-M   'P 1'
#
loop_
_entity.id
_entity.type
_entity.pdbx_description
1 polymer ?
#
loop_
_entity_poly.entity_id
_entity_poly.type
_entity_poly.pdbx_seq_one_letter_code
_entity_poly.pdbx_strand_id
1 'polypeptide(L)'
;MFAQHQARNSVFTTGPTVRYYHHHVQNNNNNNKRKNCATTTTTRERRTMRMVNTTSASSSSSWADLQSKSESTETGLKMKEQAEQRKEGKGEPHVDNLLHLYSAKSEDDVRLTLYRDHAAWCPYCQKTLLMLLIKRVPFRVEKINMRSYGDKPKAFLDKVPNGLLPAIELDGELMTESLQIMARIEREFTGPEYKVMVPEQEFDKVNQLLGMEKELFGAWCGFIFRPSMPFGVGGARGGFEATLDRIEQALGVTAGPWFLENQEHPSLVDLQFVSHVERMNASCVYWKGLNLRGNSRWKNIQRWFQAFEEIPEYRGTKSDYYTHVMNIPPQYGPGYEDNTAEVKEAMRIINGEGDSWRLPIQLNTNSLEPINACDVGKEEEARHEAAYKLISNSKNVARFACRGAGEAGRKQFQAPLADPYAVPNEKYVDSVDAWLRIVADAMLDGSAEPLQPSEPKKDKEIAKCLRYLRERVGVPRDMSYPAAMQFRAHLNWAIDQLD
;
A
#
# COMPACT_ATOMS: atom_id res chain seq x y z
N MET A 1 19.37 1.20 7.50
CA MET A 1 19.45 2.66 7.59
C MET A 1 18.16 3.29 8.16
N PHE A 2 16.99 2.78 7.88
CA PHE A 2 15.72 3.32 8.39
C PHE A 2 15.47 3.08 9.89
N ALA A 3 15.96 1.99 10.45
CA ALA A 3 15.80 1.68 11.89
C ALA A 3 16.61 2.59 12.85
N GLN A 4 17.55 3.39 12.35
CA GLN A 4 18.45 4.17 13.18
C GLN A 4 17.95 5.60 13.52
N HIS A 5 16.97 6.12 12.80
CA HIS A 5 16.55 7.52 13.00
C HIS A 5 15.52 7.74 14.11
N GLN A 6 14.82 6.70 14.56
CA GLN A 6 13.80 6.86 15.62
C GLN A 6 14.32 6.76 17.05
N ALA A 7 15.60 6.52 17.27
CA ALA A 7 16.16 6.33 18.61
C ALA A 7 16.44 7.64 19.38
N ARG A 8 16.05 8.79 18.87
CA ARG A 8 16.32 10.07 19.53
C ARG A 8 15.06 10.75 20.02
N ASN A 9 15.01 10.92 21.32
CA ASN A 9 14.22 11.84 22.15
C ASN A 9 12.72 11.51 22.35
N SER A 10 12.34 11.52 23.61
CA SER A 10 10.96 11.81 24.01
C SER A 10 10.54 13.14 23.38
N VAL A 11 9.46 13.14 22.65
CA VAL A 11 8.95 14.32 21.92
C VAL A 11 8.45 15.39 22.88
N PHE A 12 8.18 14.99 24.12
CA PHE A 12 7.48 15.79 25.11
C PHE A 12 8.29 16.08 26.40
N THR A 13 9.50 15.50 26.55
CA THR A 13 10.35 15.77 27.73
C THR A 13 11.76 16.18 27.34
N THR A 14 12.31 17.20 28.03
CA THR A 14 13.72 17.57 27.98
C THR A 14 14.49 16.72 29.00
N GLY A 15 15.04 15.57 28.56
CA GLY A 15 15.86 14.66 29.37
C GLY A 15 17.11 14.19 28.61
N PRO A 16 18.16 13.68 29.29
CA PRO A 16 19.49 13.50 28.68
C PRO A 16 19.55 12.42 27.61
N THR A 17 20.32 12.70 26.58
CA THR A 17 20.53 11.93 25.36
C THR A 17 21.36 10.66 25.62
N VAL A 18 20.84 9.48 25.26
CA VAL A 18 21.62 8.23 25.27
C VAL A 18 22.31 8.07 23.90
N ARG A 19 23.65 7.95 23.93
CA ARG A 19 24.47 7.72 22.73
C ARG A 19 24.54 6.23 22.41
N TYR A 20 24.21 5.84 21.17
CA TYR A 20 24.47 4.51 20.62
C TYR A 20 25.64 4.53 19.64
N TYR A 21 26.53 3.54 19.73
CA TYR A 21 27.71 3.37 18.90
C TYR A 21 27.36 2.89 17.49
N HIS A 22 28.00 3.50 16.50
CA HIS A 22 27.93 3.14 15.09
C HIS A 22 28.98 2.08 14.72
N HIS A 23 28.59 1.01 14.05
CA HIS A 23 29.49 0.21 13.25
C HIS A 23 29.38 0.64 11.79
N HIS A 24 30.47 1.16 11.26
CA HIS A 24 30.65 1.45 9.83
C HIS A 24 31.00 0.18 9.07
N VAL A 25 30.21 -0.15 8.05
CA VAL A 25 30.64 -1.06 6.97
C VAL A 25 30.95 -0.20 5.75
N GLN A 26 32.23 -0.12 5.41
CA GLN A 26 32.73 0.52 4.20
C GLN A 26 32.44 -0.38 3.01
N ASN A 27 31.78 0.14 2.00
CA ASN A 27 31.72 -0.47 0.67
C ASN A 27 32.65 0.30 -0.27
N ASN A 28 33.69 -0.39 -0.70
CA ASN A 28 34.63 0.05 -1.74
C ASN A 28 33.95 0.08 -3.11
N ASN A 29 33.98 1.24 -3.72
CA ASN A 29 33.76 1.44 -5.14
C ASN A 29 35.10 1.40 -5.87
N ASN A 30 35.23 0.58 -6.91
CA ASN A 30 36.29 0.77 -7.89
C ASN A 30 35.78 0.60 -9.33
N ASN A 31 35.78 1.72 -10.01
CA ASN A 31 36.33 2.07 -11.31
C ASN A 31 35.98 1.31 -12.61
N ASN A 32 35.33 2.08 -13.46
CA ASN A 32 35.75 2.51 -14.81
C ASN A 32 36.34 1.46 -15.81
N LYS A 33 35.65 1.37 -16.95
CA LYS A 33 36.30 1.57 -18.27
C LYS A 33 35.26 1.82 -19.37
N ARG A 34 35.34 3.03 -19.94
CA ARG A 34 34.75 3.38 -21.24
C ARG A 34 35.45 2.58 -22.33
N LYS A 35 34.70 2.04 -23.29
CA LYS A 35 35.20 1.77 -24.65
C LYS A 35 34.15 2.20 -25.66
N ASN A 36 34.54 3.15 -26.46
CA ASN A 36 33.90 3.55 -27.70
C ASN A 36 33.98 2.39 -28.71
N CYS A 37 32.95 2.14 -29.48
CA CYS A 37 33.09 1.57 -30.78
C CYS A 37 31.99 2.05 -31.73
N ALA A 38 32.44 2.21 -32.95
CA ALA A 38 31.97 3.00 -34.06
C ALA A 38 30.67 2.49 -34.72
N THR A 39 30.01 3.46 -35.31
CA THR A 39 28.99 3.43 -36.34
C THR A 39 29.32 2.52 -37.52
N THR A 40 28.37 1.67 -37.89
CA THR A 40 28.32 1.14 -39.28
C THR A 40 26.87 1.22 -39.77
N THR A 41 26.74 2.05 -40.78
CA THR A 41 25.50 2.27 -41.55
C THR A 41 25.32 1.07 -42.49
N THR A 42 24.18 0.43 -42.52
CA THR A 42 23.77 -0.44 -43.62
C THR A 42 22.30 -0.16 -44.00
N THR A 43 22.18 -0.05 -45.29
CA THR A 43 21.04 0.39 -46.08
C THR A 43 19.83 -0.57 -46.03
N ARG A 44 18.76 0.00 -46.00
CA ARG A 44 17.36 -0.24 -46.16
C ARG A 44 16.96 -1.16 -47.32
N GLU A 45 16.20 -2.20 -47.02
CA GLU A 45 15.21 -2.76 -47.93
C GLU A 45 13.79 -2.59 -47.39
N ARG A 46 12.97 -1.86 -48.16
CA ARG A 46 11.52 -1.72 -47.93
C ARG A 46 10.85 -3.04 -48.34
N ARG A 47 10.35 -3.77 -47.36
CA ARG A 47 9.39 -4.84 -47.59
C ARG A 47 8.00 -4.34 -47.22
N THR A 48 7.16 -4.13 -48.23
CA THR A 48 5.74 -3.86 -48.14
C THR A 48 5.07 -5.00 -47.37
N MET A 49 4.66 -4.73 -46.13
CA MET A 49 3.83 -5.67 -45.36
C MET A 49 2.37 -5.51 -45.84
N ARG A 50 1.86 -6.58 -46.42
CA ARG A 50 0.43 -6.82 -46.66
C ARG A 50 -0.30 -6.73 -45.36
N MET A 51 -1.32 -5.83 -45.27
CA MET A 51 -2.33 -5.84 -44.22
C MET A 51 -3.03 -7.19 -44.25
N VAL A 52 -2.85 -7.97 -43.19
CA VAL A 52 -3.69 -9.13 -42.91
C VAL A 52 -4.95 -8.59 -42.26
N ASN A 53 -6.05 -8.67 -43.01
CA ASN A 53 -7.39 -8.44 -42.48
C ASN A 53 -7.62 -9.37 -41.28
N THR A 54 -7.69 -8.82 -40.08
CA THR A 54 -8.21 -9.51 -38.91
C THR A 54 -9.73 -9.56 -39.01
N THR A 55 -10.22 -10.71 -39.40
CA THR A 55 -11.66 -11.04 -39.38
C THR A 55 -12.16 -11.09 -37.93
N SER A 56 -13.17 -10.25 -37.67
CA SER A 56 -14.25 -10.33 -36.67
C SER A 56 -13.93 -11.08 -35.36
N ALA A 57 -13.27 -10.35 -34.43
CA ALA A 57 -13.56 -10.52 -33.02
C ALA A 57 -14.97 -9.97 -32.79
N SER A 58 -15.80 -10.65 -31.99
CA SER A 58 -17.05 -10.10 -31.45
C SER A 58 -16.72 -8.71 -30.96
N SER A 59 -17.54 -7.68 -31.32
CA SER A 59 -17.25 -6.29 -31.03
C SER A 59 -17.16 -6.10 -29.51
N SER A 60 -15.96 -6.15 -28.96
CA SER A 60 -15.74 -5.82 -27.55
C SER A 60 -16.20 -4.39 -27.34
N SER A 61 -16.97 -4.13 -26.26
CA SER A 61 -17.44 -2.81 -25.88
C SER A 61 -16.31 -1.78 -25.93
N SER A 62 -16.58 -0.60 -26.41
CA SER A 62 -15.58 0.50 -26.35
C SER A 62 -15.39 0.95 -24.90
N TRP A 63 -14.28 1.62 -24.60
CA TRP A 63 -14.08 2.23 -23.28
C TRP A 63 -15.17 3.24 -22.91
N ALA A 64 -15.76 3.93 -23.90
CA ALA A 64 -16.88 4.84 -23.69
C ALA A 64 -18.17 4.09 -23.30
N ASP A 65 -18.44 2.93 -23.93
CA ASP A 65 -19.58 2.09 -23.57
C ASP A 65 -19.40 1.52 -22.17
N LEU A 66 -18.20 1.03 -21.84
CA LEU A 66 -17.84 0.50 -20.52
C LEU A 66 -17.91 1.58 -19.44
N GLN A 67 -17.48 2.82 -19.75
CA GLN A 67 -17.62 3.96 -18.84
C GLN A 67 -19.10 4.24 -18.55
N SER A 68 -19.95 4.31 -19.59
CA SER A 68 -21.38 4.51 -19.43
C SER A 68 -22.04 3.39 -18.63
N LYS A 69 -21.67 2.16 -18.90
CA LYS A 69 -22.14 0.97 -18.18
C LYS A 69 -21.71 1.03 -16.69
N SER A 70 -20.44 1.36 -16.40
CA SER A 70 -19.93 1.52 -15.04
C SER A 70 -20.68 2.64 -14.29
N GLU A 71 -20.87 3.80 -14.90
CA GLU A 71 -21.60 4.93 -14.31
C GLU A 71 -23.11 4.70 -14.18
N SER A 72 -23.66 3.64 -14.78
CA SER A 72 -25.04 3.21 -14.54
C SER A 72 -25.20 2.32 -13.28
N THR A 73 -24.10 1.81 -12.73
CA THR A 73 -24.12 1.06 -11.47
C THR A 73 -24.10 2.02 -10.27
N GLU A 74 -24.68 1.61 -9.14
CA GLU A 74 -24.65 2.41 -7.91
C GLU A 74 -23.22 2.71 -7.46
N THR A 75 -22.35 1.69 -7.47
CA THR A 75 -20.92 1.85 -7.09
C THR A 75 -20.18 2.78 -8.03
N GLY A 76 -20.34 2.63 -9.33
CA GLY A 76 -19.66 3.49 -10.31
C GLY A 76 -20.09 4.95 -10.22
N LEU A 77 -21.40 5.19 -10.04
CA LEU A 77 -21.93 6.54 -9.81
C LEU A 77 -21.36 7.17 -8.54
N LYS A 78 -21.41 6.43 -7.41
CA LYS A 78 -20.83 6.84 -6.13
C LYS A 78 -19.34 7.17 -6.26
N MET A 79 -18.56 6.35 -6.94
CA MET A 79 -17.12 6.58 -7.15
C MET A 79 -16.84 7.82 -7.98
N LYS A 80 -17.66 8.10 -8.99
CA LYS A 80 -17.58 9.32 -9.79
C LYS A 80 -17.83 10.56 -8.93
N GLU A 81 -18.91 10.57 -8.16
CA GLU A 81 -19.24 11.67 -7.25
C GLU A 81 -18.14 11.89 -6.22
N GLN A 82 -17.63 10.83 -5.61
CA GLN A 82 -16.51 10.92 -4.66
C GLN A 82 -15.23 11.48 -5.33
N ALA A 83 -14.95 11.10 -6.57
CA ALA A 83 -13.80 11.64 -7.30
C ALA A 83 -13.91 13.14 -7.56
N GLU A 84 -15.12 13.64 -7.82
CA GLU A 84 -15.40 15.08 -7.98
C GLU A 84 -15.26 15.81 -6.63
N GLN A 85 -15.88 15.28 -5.56
CA GLN A 85 -15.77 15.85 -4.21
C GLN A 85 -14.32 15.92 -3.73
N ARG A 86 -13.49 14.89 -4.04
CA ARG A 86 -12.05 14.89 -3.70
C ARG A 86 -11.30 16.04 -4.36
N LYS A 87 -11.62 16.39 -5.60
CA LYS A 87 -11.01 17.54 -6.29
C LYS A 87 -11.33 18.86 -5.59
N GLU A 88 -12.52 18.93 -4.99
CA GLU A 88 -12.96 20.09 -4.21
C GLU A 88 -12.44 20.09 -2.75
N GLY A 89 -11.68 19.09 -2.35
CA GLY A 89 -11.21 18.95 -0.95
C GLY A 89 -12.27 18.57 0.06
N LYS A 90 -13.42 18.04 -0.37
CA LYS A 90 -14.60 17.71 0.47
C LYS A 90 -14.92 16.22 0.52
N GLY A 91 -14.24 15.40 -0.27
CA GLY A 91 -14.51 13.96 -0.36
C GLY A 91 -14.16 13.18 0.90
N GLU A 92 -14.72 11.98 1.01
CA GLU A 92 -14.35 11.01 2.04
C GLU A 92 -12.83 10.78 2.08
N PRO A 93 -12.25 10.50 3.27
CA PRO A 93 -10.83 10.22 3.42
C PRO A 93 -10.36 9.08 2.52
N HIS A 94 -9.37 9.35 1.68
CA HIS A 94 -8.79 8.38 0.76
C HIS A 94 -7.38 8.81 0.35
N VAL A 95 -6.52 7.85 0.00
CA VAL A 95 -5.14 8.11 -0.43
C VAL A 95 -5.03 8.93 -1.72
N ASP A 96 -6.09 9.02 -2.51
CA ASP A 96 -6.12 9.83 -3.74
C ASP A 96 -6.45 11.30 -3.48
N ASN A 97 -6.90 11.67 -2.29
CA ASN A 97 -7.20 13.05 -1.98
C ASN A 97 -5.91 13.87 -1.90
N LEU A 98 -5.84 14.93 -2.68
CA LEU A 98 -4.69 15.86 -2.68
C LEU A 98 -4.98 17.13 -1.88
N LEU A 99 -6.24 17.37 -1.56
CA LEU A 99 -6.71 18.52 -0.79
C LEU A 99 -7.75 18.05 0.23
N HIS A 100 -7.66 18.56 1.44
CA HIS A 100 -8.62 18.39 2.51
C HIS A 100 -8.94 19.78 3.10
N LEU A 101 -10.12 20.29 2.87
CA LEU A 101 -10.52 21.62 3.34
C LEU A 101 -11.03 21.61 4.78
N TYR A 102 -11.81 20.60 5.18
CA TYR A 102 -12.45 20.55 6.49
C TYR A 102 -13.05 21.88 6.93
N SER A 103 -12.43 22.59 7.88
CA SER A 103 -12.85 23.89 8.39
C SER A 103 -12.36 25.09 7.53
N ALA A 104 -11.43 24.87 6.57
CA ALA A 104 -10.98 25.93 5.67
C ALA A 104 -12.07 26.27 4.65
N LYS A 105 -12.21 27.56 4.31
CA LYS A 105 -13.21 28.05 3.36
C LYS A 105 -12.77 27.84 1.91
N SER A 106 -11.47 27.91 1.68
CA SER A 106 -10.85 27.78 0.35
C SER A 106 -9.48 27.11 0.47
N GLU A 107 -8.89 26.77 -0.66
CA GLU A 107 -7.53 26.23 -0.71
C GLU A 107 -6.49 27.24 -0.22
N ASP A 108 -6.72 28.55 -0.38
CA ASP A 108 -5.79 29.58 0.09
C ASP A 108 -5.69 29.65 1.61
N ASP A 109 -6.71 29.18 2.34
CA ASP A 109 -6.72 29.12 3.80
C ASP A 109 -5.95 27.91 4.34
N VAL A 110 -5.49 27.00 3.48
CA VAL A 110 -4.77 25.78 3.89
C VAL A 110 -3.31 26.08 4.14
N ARG A 111 -2.88 25.99 5.40
CA ARG A 111 -1.54 26.35 5.90
C ARG A 111 -0.53 25.21 5.79
N LEU A 112 -0.99 23.94 5.69
CA LEU A 112 -0.16 22.75 5.80
C LEU A 112 -0.10 21.97 4.49
N THR A 113 1.12 21.64 4.05
CA THR A 113 1.39 20.69 2.97
C THR A 113 2.07 19.45 3.53
N LEU A 114 1.51 18.26 3.28
CA LEU A 114 2.10 16.97 3.62
C LEU A 114 2.79 16.37 2.40
N TYR A 115 4.12 16.20 2.49
CA TYR A 115 4.90 15.40 1.54
C TYR A 115 4.91 13.95 2.00
N ARG A 116 4.27 13.06 1.25
CA ARG A 116 4.19 11.64 1.56
C ARG A 116 4.53 10.74 0.37
N ASP A 117 4.74 9.47 0.63
CA ASP A 117 4.93 8.50 -0.43
C ASP A 117 3.69 8.40 -1.35
N HIS A 118 3.94 8.22 -2.64
CA HIS A 118 2.89 8.23 -3.67
C HIS A 118 1.87 7.09 -3.54
N ALA A 119 2.27 5.97 -2.90
CA ALA A 119 1.49 4.73 -2.86
C ALA A 119 0.76 4.49 -1.54
N ALA A 120 1.02 5.30 -0.50
CA ALA A 120 0.57 5.11 0.89
C ALA A 120 1.08 3.80 1.55
N TRP A 121 2.30 3.36 1.17
CA TRP A 121 2.93 2.16 1.74
C TRP A 121 3.96 2.45 2.83
N CYS A 122 4.37 3.71 2.98
CA CYS A 122 5.28 4.11 4.06
C CYS A 122 4.52 4.21 5.40
N PRO A 123 4.89 3.43 6.45
CA PRO A 123 4.20 3.47 7.74
C PRO A 123 4.29 4.82 8.43
N TYR A 124 5.41 5.49 8.26
CA TYR A 124 5.64 6.83 8.85
C TYR A 124 4.77 7.91 8.19
N CYS A 125 4.52 7.77 6.88
CA CYS A 125 3.55 8.63 6.17
C CYS A 125 2.12 8.31 6.58
N GLN A 126 1.77 7.02 6.72
CA GLN A 126 0.42 6.58 7.06
C GLN A 126 -0.03 7.15 8.42
N LYS A 127 0.78 7.02 9.48
CA LYS A 127 0.39 7.56 10.80
C LYS A 127 0.25 9.09 10.81
N THR A 128 1.10 9.81 10.06
CA THR A 128 0.99 11.26 9.94
C THR A 128 -0.25 11.66 9.15
N LEU A 129 -0.55 10.95 8.07
CA LEU A 129 -1.77 11.16 7.28
C LEU A 129 -3.01 10.88 8.14
N LEU A 130 -3.05 9.75 8.86
CA LEU A 130 -4.15 9.42 9.78
C LEU A 130 -4.36 10.50 10.85
N MET A 131 -3.28 11.04 11.41
CA MET A 131 -3.34 12.14 12.38
C MET A 131 -4.08 13.35 11.80
N LEU A 132 -3.70 13.79 10.59
CA LEU A 132 -4.32 14.93 9.91
C LEU A 132 -5.79 14.65 9.57
N LEU A 133 -6.10 13.45 9.08
CA LEU A 133 -7.46 13.05 8.72
C LEU A 133 -8.39 13.00 9.94
N ILE A 134 -7.98 12.28 10.99
CA ILE A 134 -8.81 12.06 12.19
C ILE A 134 -8.97 13.37 12.99
N LYS A 135 -7.88 14.16 13.10
CA LYS A 135 -7.93 15.47 13.76
C LYS A 135 -8.68 16.51 12.91
N ARG A 136 -8.94 16.22 11.63
CA ARG A 136 -9.64 17.06 10.64
C ARG A 136 -8.92 18.39 10.39
N VAL A 137 -7.60 18.34 10.33
CA VAL A 137 -6.74 19.49 9.97
C VAL A 137 -6.88 19.76 8.47
N PRO A 138 -7.05 21.02 8.02
CA PRO A 138 -6.95 21.36 6.60
C PRO A 138 -5.51 21.19 6.07
N PHE A 139 -5.32 20.44 4.96
CA PHE A 139 -3.99 20.23 4.40
C PHE A 139 -4.02 19.87 2.91
N ARG A 140 -2.88 20.11 2.24
CA ARG A 140 -2.57 19.61 0.89
C ARG A 140 -1.65 18.40 0.98
N VAL A 141 -1.67 17.57 -0.07
CA VAL A 141 -0.78 16.42 -0.21
C VAL A 141 0.07 16.56 -1.47
N GLU A 142 1.38 16.46 -1.31
CA GLU A 142 2.32 16.22 -2.41
C GLU A 142 2.83 14.79 -2.38
N LYS A 143 2.58 14.05 -3.48
CA LYS A 143 2.99 12.65 -3.62
C LYS A 143 4.43 12.56 -4.12
N ILE A 144 5.30 11.95 -3.33
CA ILE A 144 6.74 11.79 -3.60
C ILE A 144 7.06 10.30 -3.78
N ASN A 145 7.85 9.95 -4.79
CA ASN A 145 8.26 8.57 -4.99
C ASN A 145 9.11 8.07 -3.80
N MET A 146 8.82 6.85 -3.33
CA MET A 146 9.77 6.14 -2.50
C MET A 146 10.99 5.73 -3.33
N ARG A 147 12.15 5.64 -2.68
CA ARG A 147 13.44 5.40 -3.33
C ARG A 147 13.45 4.21 -4.30
N SER A 148 12.69 3.15 -4.00
CA SER A 148 12.64 1.93 -4.81
C SER A 148 11.67 2.03 -6.01
N TYR A 149 10.82 3.07 -6.05
CA TYR A 149 9.72 3.20 -7.00
C TYR A 149 9.85 4.39 -7.96
N GLY A 150 11.03 4.95 -8.06
CA GLY A 150 11.37 6.03 -8.98
C GLY A 150 12.19 7.15 -8.34
N ASP A 151 12.64 8.07 -9.17
CA ASP A 151 13.41 9.23 -8.72
C ASP A 151 12.51 10.19 -7.96
N LYS A 152 13.08 10.81 -6.93
CA LYS A 152 12.41 11.90 -6.22
C LYS A 152 12.55 13.20 -7.00
N PRO A 153 11.50 14.04 -7.02
CA PRO A 153 11.57 15.36 -7.67
C PRO A 153 12.73 16.18 -7.09
N LYS A 154 13.47 16.87 -7.96
CA LYS A 154 14.58 17.73 -7.53
C LYS A 154 14.09 18.82 -6.55
N ALA A 155 12.95 19.44 -6.84
CA ALA A 155 12.35 20.45 -5.96
C ALA A 155 12.08 19.94 -4.53
N PHE A 156 11.72 18.66 -4.38
CA PHE A 156 11.58 18.04 -3.07
C PHE A 156 12.95 17.80 -2.40
N LEU A 157 13.96 17.31 -3.17
CA LEU A 157 15.30 17.06 -2.63
C LEU A 157 16.03 18.37 -2.25
N ASP A 158 15.73 19.47 -2.92
CA ASP A 158 16.25 20.80 -2.56
C ASP A 158 15.69 21.25 -1.19
N LYS A 159 14.42 20.90 -0.87
CA LYS A 159 13.80 21.15 0.44
C LYS A 159 14.24 20.11 1.50
N VAL A 160 14.23 18.83 1.15
CA VAL A 160 14.53 17.69 2.04
C VAL A 160 15.70 16.88 1.48
N PRO A 161 16.96 17.32 1.73
CA PRO A 161 18.15 16.71 1.08
C PRO A 161 18.36 15.23 1.38
N ASN A 162 17.94 14.74 2.56
CA ASN A 162 17.99 13.33 2.91
C ASN A 162 16.90 12.50 2.22
N GLY A 163 15.92 13.16 1.60
CA GLY A 163 14.81 12.53 0.89
C GLY A 163 13.88 11.68 1.75
N LEU A 164 13.89 11.83 3.09
CA LEU A 164 13.04 11.06 3.99
C LEU A 164 11.60 11.57 3.98
N LEU A 165 10.67 10.64 4.18
CA LEU A 165 9.23 10.88 4.24
C LEU A 165 8.67 10.33 5.56
N PRO A 166 7.64 10.96 6.12
CA PRO A 166 6.98 12.18 5.69
C PRO A 166 7.80 13.43 5.95
N ALA A 167 7.47 14.52 5.25
CA ALA A 167 7.82 15.86 5.63
C ALA A 167 6.54 16.72 5.59
N ILE A 168 6.51 17.82 6.34
CA ILE A 168 5.45 18.83 6.22
C ILE A 168 6.07 20.21 6.00
N GLU A 169 5.30 21.06 5.36
CA GLU A 169 5.54 22.50 5.34
C GLU A 169 4.32 23.17 5.98
N LEU A 170 4.52 23.85 7.10
CA LEU A 170 3.49 24.54 7.86
C LEU A 170 3.89 26.01 7.97
N ASP A 171 3.10 26.91 7.38
CA ASP A 171 3.37 28.35 7.29
C ASP A 171 4.77 28.69 6.74
N GLY A 172 5.25 27.89 5.77
CA GLY A 172 6.58 28.02 5.19
C GLY A 172 7.71 27.38 6.00
N GLU A 173 7.44 26.86 7.20
CA GLU A 173 8.41 26.10 8.01
C GLU A 173 8.40 24.63 7.62
N LEU A 174 9.56 24.11 7.17
CA LEU A 174 9.72 22.71 6.82
C LEU A 174 10.05 21.87 8.05
N MET A 175 9.37 20.73 8.21
CA MET A 175 9.63 19.77 9.29
C MET A 175 9.66 18.33 8.77
N THR A 176 10.57 17.53 9.32
CA THR A 176 10.70 16.09 9.09
C THR A 176 10.55 15.34 10.43
N GLU A 177 10.68 13.99 10.42
CA GLU A 177 10.48 13.11 11.58
C GLU A 177 9.02 12.99 12.02
N SER A 178 8.38 11.89 11.61
CA SER A 178 6.91 11.70 11.72
C SER A 178 6.33 11.97 13.11
N LEU A 179 7.02 11.54 14.20
CA LEU A 179 6.52 11.76 15.55
C LEU A 179 6.64 13.24 15.98
N GLN A 180 7.70 13.94 15.52
CA GLN A 180 7.84 15.38 15.74
C GLN A 180 6.77 16.16 14.98
N ILE A 181 6.49 15.75 13.74
CA ILE A 181 5.41 16.30 12.93
C ILE A 181 4.06 16.14 13.66
N MET A 182 3.74 14.93 14.13
CA MET A 182 2.50 14.66 14.85
C MET A 182 2.37 15.50 16.12
N ALA A 183 3.46 15.65 16.88
CA ALA A 183 3.50 16.50 18.06
C ALA A 183 3.34 18.00 17.73
N ARG A 184 3.88 18.46 16.59
CA ARG A 184 3.68 19.85 16.13
C ARG A 184 2.22 20.08 15.72
N ILE A 185 1.61 19.15 14.99
CA ILE A 185 0.18 19.20 14.61
C ILE A 185 -0.70 19.27 15.85
N GLU A 186 -0.42 18.45 16.89
CA GLU A 186 -1.19 18.47 18.12
C GLU A 186 -1.15 19.81 18.84
N ARG A 187 0.01 20.45 18.91
CA ARG A 187 0.20 21.76 19.57
C ARG A 187 -0.34 22.93 18.77
N GLU A 188 -0.31 22.84 17.44
CA GLU A 188 -0.71 23.96 16.57
C GLU A 188 -2.22 24.03 16.38
N PHE A 189 -2.90 22.89 16.25
CA PHE A 189 -4.32 22.80 15.93
C PHE A 189 -5.12 22.42 17.19
N THR A 190 -5.45 23.42 18.02
CA THR A 190 -6.04 23.24 19.35
C THR A 190 -7.47 23.79 19.48
N GLY A 191 -8.04 24.36 18.43
CA GLY A 191 -9.43 24.88 18.43
C GLY A 191 -10.49 23.78 18.68
N PRO A 192 -11.71 24.15 19.05
CA PRO A 192 -12.80 23.19 19.34
C PRO A 192 -13.22 22.37 18.13
N GLU A 193 -12.84 22.79 16.92
CA GLU A 193 -13.03 22.05 15.67
C GLU A 193 -12.08 20.88 15.49
N TYR A 194 -11.00 20.82 16.29
CA TYR A 194 -9.96 19.78 16.19
C TYR A 194 -10.07 18.79 17.34
N LYS A 195 -9.95 17.49 17.01
CA LYS A 195 -9.91 16.45 18.04
C LYS A 195 -8.61 16.49 18.83
N VAL A 196 -8.69 16.27 20.14
CA VAL A 196 -7.52 16.16 21.03
C VAL A 196 -6.94 14.75 20.90
N MET A 197 -5.71 14.63 20.39
CA MET A 197 -5.06 13.33 20.19
C MET A 197 -4.15 12.92 21.36
N VAL A 198 -3.80 13.88 22.24
CA VAL A 198 -2.99 13.67 23.44
C VAL A 198 -3.63 14.47 24.59
N PRO A 199 -4.52 13.88 25.41
CA PRO A 199 -5.09 14.52 26.58
C PRO A 199 -3.97 14.87 27.60
N GLU A 200 -4.01 16.07 28.19
CA GLU A 200 -2.96 16.54 29.13
C GLU A 200 -2.77 15.61 30.33
N GLN A 201 -3.87 15.07 30.86
CA GLN A 201 -3.86 14.16 32.02
C GLN A 201 -3.26 12.78 31.72
N GLU A 202 -3.12 12.41 30.44
CA GLU A 202 -2.60 11.11 29.98
C GLU A 202 -1.14 11.20 29.47
N PHE A 203 -0.50 12.35 29.61
CA PHE A 203 0.80 12.64 29.01
C PHE A 203 1.89 11.62 29.39
N ASP A 204 1.97 11.25 30.68
CA ASP A 204 2.98 10.27 31.14
C ASP A 204 2.68 8.87 30.56
N LYS A 205 1.42 8.47 30.51
CA LYS A 205 0.98 7.21 29.90
C LYS A 205 1.28 7.18 28.40
N VAL A 206 1.06 8.29 27.69
CA VAL A 206 1.43 8.43 26.26
C VAL A 206 2.94 8.19 26.08
N ASN A 207 3.78 8.80 26.88
CA ASN A 207 5.25 8.59 26.78
C ASN A 207 5.64 7.13 27.06
N GLN A 208 5.03 6.49 28.06
CA GLN A 208 5.26 5.07 28.36
C GLN A 208 4.86 4.18 27.17
N LEU A 209 3.68 4.39 26.59
CA LEU A 209 3.18 3.62 25.46
C LEU A 209 4.01 3.83 24.19
N LEU A 210 4.49 5.05 23.93
CA LEU A 210 5.45 5.32 22.85
C LEU A 210 6.76 4.54 23.05
N GLY A 211 7.20 4.34 24.30
CA GLY A 211 8.30 3.45 24.63
C GLY A 211 8.02 2.00 24.26
N MET A 212 6.83 1.49 24.61
CA MET A 212 6.41 0.13 24.27
C MET A 212 6.31 -0.10 22.76
N GLU A 213 5.85 0.90 21.99
CA GLU A 213 5.84 0.80 20.52
C GLU A 213 7.24 0.60 19.95
N LYS A 214 8.23 1.35 20.43
CA LYS A 214 9.63 1.18 20.01
C LYS A 214 10.17 -0.22 20.33
N GLU A 215 9.82 -0.76 21.48
CA GLU A 215 10.20 -2.11 21.86
C GLU A 215 9.54 -3.15 20.94
N LEU A 216 8.23 -3.02 20.68
CA LEU A 216 7.50 -3.89 19.75
C LEU A 216 8.12 -3.84 18.35
N PHE A 217 8.42 -2.64 17.84
CA PHE A 217 9.07 -2.47 16.54
C PHE A 217 10.45 -3.14 16.51
N GLY A 218 11.26 -2.98 17.55
CA GLY A 218 12.58 -3.61 17.67
C GLY A 218 12.48 -5.15 17.74
N ALA A 219 11.52 -5.68 18.50
CA ALA A 219 11.27 -7.10 18.61
C ALA A 219 10.79 -7.69 17.27
N TRP A 220 9.89 -6.99 16.56
CA TRP A 220 9.46 -7.37 15.22
C TRP A 220 10.63 -7.41 14.22
N CYS A 221 11.47 -6.38 14.21
CA CYS A 221 12.66 -6.37 13.36
C CYS A 221 13.61 -7.55 13.66
N GLY A 222 13.80 -7.87 14.93
CA GLY A 222 14.58 -9.03 15.37
C GLY A 222 13.98 -10.36 14.93
N PHE A 223 12.66 -10.46 14.92
CA PHE A 223 11.93 -11.66 14.56
C PHE A 223 11.87 -11.90 13.05
N ILE A 224 11.59 -10.84 12.26
CA ILE A 224 11.37 -10.97 10.81
C ILE A 224 12.68 -10.92 10.00
N PHE A 225 13.60 -10.00 10.34
CA PHE A 225 14.76 -9.69 9.49
C PHE A 225 16.06 -10.33 9.97
N ARG A 226 15.97 -11.39 10.80
CA ARG A 226 17.10 -12.21 11.19
C ARG A 226 16.76 -13.68 11.05
N PRO A 227 17.75 -14.53 10.71
CA PRO A 227 17.55 -15.98 10.69
C PRO A 227 17.07 -16.47 12.05
N SER A 228 16.12 -17.42 12.06
CA SER A 228 15.71 -18.11 13.28
C SER A 228 16.86 -18.96 13.79
N MET A 229 17.35 -18.67 15.00
CA MET A 229 18.44 -19.45 15.62
C MET A 229 17.86 -20.73 16.22
N PRO A 230 18.48 -21.91 15.95
CA PRO A 230 17.97 -23.20 16.42
C PRO A 230 18.02 -23.40 17.96
N PHE A 231 18.84 -22.59 18.65
CA PHE A 231 19.13 -22.75 20.08
C PHE A 231 19.03 -21.39 20.80
N GLY A 232 18.00 -21.24 21.63
CA GLY A 232 17.83 -20.13 22.55
C GLY A 232 16.51 -20.24 23.29
N VAL A 233 16.54 -20.17 24.63
CA VAL A 233 15.31 -20.14 25.44
C VAL A 233 14.51 -18.90 25.08
N GLY A 234 13.33 -19.09 24.46
CA GLY A 234 12.44 -18.03 24.05
C GLY A 234 12.71 -17.44 22.65
N GLY A 235 13.93 -17.44 22.13
CA GLY A 235 14.30 -16.94 20.81
C GLY A 235 13.69 -15.58 20.44
N ALA A 236 13.88 -15.13 19.20
CA ALA A 236 13.29 -13.87 18.68
C ALA A 236 11.75 -13.91 18.66
N ARG A 237 11.16 -15.08 18.39
CA ARG A 237 9.70 -15.29 18.43
C ARG A 237 9.14 -15.06 19.83
N GLY A 238 9.72 -15.71 20.86
CA GLY A 238 9.25 -15.57 22.24
C GLY A 238 9.38 -14.13 22.75
N GLY A 239 10.45 -13.41 22.39
CA GLY A 239 10.61 -12.00 22.72
C GLY A 239 9.56 -11.09 22.04
N PHE A 240 9.24 -11.37 20.79
CA PHE A 240 8.17 -10.65 20.07
C PHE A 240 6.79 -10.93 20.68
N GLU A 241 6.45 -12.21 20.91
CA GLU A 241 5.18 -12.60 21.54
C GLU A 241 5.03 -12.03 22.95
N ALA A 242 6.09 -12.01 23.77
CA ALA A 242 6.07 -11.39 25.09
C ALA A 242 5.82 -9.87 25.03
N THR A 243 6.31 -9.21 23.99
CA THR A 243 6.01 -7.79 23.76
C THR A 243 4.54 -7.60 23.38
N LEU A 244 4.00 -8.47 22.51
CA LEU A 244 2.56 -8.46 22.17
C LEU A 244 1.68 -8.69 23.40
N ASP A 245 2.08 -9.58 24.33
CA ASP A 245 1.33 -9.81 25.59
C ASP A 245 1.24 -8.55 26.45
N ARG A 246 2.31 -7.76 26.49
CA ARG A 246 2.28 -6.46 27.20
C ARG A 246 1.37 -5.43 26.51
N ILE A 247 1.35 -5.42 25.17
CA ILE A 247 0.42 -4.58 24.41
C ILE A 247 -1.02 -5.01 24.65
N GLU A 248 -1.29 -6.32 24.63
CA GLU A 248 -2.59 -6.91 24.97
C GLU A 248 -3.08 -6.47 26.34
N GLN A 249 -2.19 -6.51 27.35
CA GLN A 249 -2.49 -6.05 28.71
C GLN A 249 -2.75 -4.54 28.73
N ALA A 250 -1.95 -3.72 28.04
CA ALA A 250 -2.12 -2.28 28.01
C ALA A 250 -3.47 -1.86 27.38
N LEU A 251 -3.89 -2.55 26.32
CA LEU A 251 -5.23 -2.36 25.74
C LEU A 251 -6.36 -2.91 26.62
N GLY A 252 -6.09 -3.88 27.47
CA GLY A 252 -7.06 -4.46 28.41
C GLY A 252 -7.33 -3.60 29.63
N VAL A 253 -6.54 -2.58 29.91
CA VAL A 253 -6.74 -1.66 31.05
C VAL A 253 -7.91 -0.72 30.81
N THR A 254 -8.15 -0.32 29.56
CA THR A 254 -9.23 0.61 29.20
C THR A 254 -10.55 -0.12 28.88
N ALA A 255 -11.68 0.51 29.15
CA ALA A 255 -12.99 -0.02 28.79
C ALA A 255 -13.25 0.06 27.27
N GLY A 256 -12.64 1.05 26.60
CA GLY A 256 -12.78 1.29 25.16
C GLY A 256 -11.78 0.46 24.32
N PRO A 257 -11.81 0.57 22.99
CA PRO A 257 -10.86 -0.13 22.13
C PRO A 257 -9.46 0.52 22.15
N TRP A 258 -9.34 1.78 22.57
CA TRP A 258 -8.12 2.59 22.46
C TRP A 258 -7.21 2.46 23.68
N PHE A 259 -5.92 2.81 23.49
CA PHE A 259 -4.93 2.79 24.58
C PHE A 259 -5.21 3.78 25.72
N LEU A 260 -5.86 4.91 25.40
CA LEU A 260 -6.22 5.93 26.38
C LEU A 260 -7.69 5.83 26.76
N GLU A 261 -7.99 6.18 28.02
CA GLU A 261 -9.37 6.11 28.53
C GLU A 261 -10.26 7.21 27.95
N ASN A 262 -11.57 6.92 27.92
CA ASN A 262 -12.60 7.89 27.53
C ASN A 262 -12.39 8.54 26.16
N GLN A 263 -11.73 7.85 25.22
CA GLN A 263 -11.54 8.32 23.87
C GLN A 263 -12.62 7.74 22.93
N GLU A 264 -13.30 8.62 22.20
CA GLU A 264 -14.25 8.24 21.13
C GLU A 264 -13.52 7.94 19.80
N HIS A 265 -12.25 8.30 19.69
CA HIS A 265 -11.41 8.14 18.51
C HIS A 265 -10.00 7.68 18.91
N PRO A 266 -9.22 7.11 18.00
CA PRO A 266 -7.84 6.73 18.29
C PRO A 266 -6.99 7.95 18.67
N SER A 267 -6.12 7.78 19.63
CA SER A 267 -5.15 8.77 20.07
C SER A 267 -3.89 8.77 19.20
N LEU A 268 -2.98 9.72 19.43
CA LEU A 268 -1.64 9.71 18.80
C LEU A 268 -0.91 8.39 19.02
N VAL A 269 -1.09 7.76 20.20
CA VAL A 269 -0.49 6.45 20.50
C VAL A 269 -1.03 5.38 19.57
N ASP A 270 -2.34 5.29 19.43
CA ASP A 270 -3.00 4.31 18.56
C ASP A 270 -2.50 4.43 17.12
N LEU A 271 -2.34 5.68 16.63
CA LEU A 271 -1.82 5.94 15.28
C LEU A 271 -0.35 5.54 15.13
N GLN A 272 0.45 5.69 16.19
CA GLN A 272 1.84 5.27 16.21
C GLN A 272 1.97 3.75 16.09
N PHE A 273 1.09 2.99 16.75
CA PHE A 273 1.07 1.53 16.70
C PHE A 273 0.49 1.00 15.38
N VAL A 274 -0.67 1.49 14.93
CA VAL A 274 -1.45 0.83 13.88
C VAL A 274 -0.69 0.67 12.58
N SER A 275 0.09 1.67 12.19
CA SER A 275 0.83 1.64 10.93
C SER A 275 1.92 0.55 10.90
N HIS A 276 2.53 0.23 12.03
CA HIS A 276 3.50 -0.85 12.13
C HIS A 276 2.82 -2.22 12.36
N VAL A 277 1.81 -2.28 13.23
CA VAL A 277 1.13 -3.55 13.54
C VAL A 277 0.35 -4.08 12.34
N GLU A 278 -0.16 -3.21 11.45
CA GLU A 278 -0.73 -3.61 10.15
C GLU A 278 0.30 -4.41 9.32
N ARG A 279 1.55 -3.96 9.28
CA ARG A 279 2.65 -4.64 8.58
C ARG A 279 3.11 -5.90 9.32
N MET A 280 3.04 -5.90 10.64
CA MET A 280 3.33 -7.09 11.46
C MET A 280 2.33 -8.21 11.19
N ASN A 281 1.03 -7.90 11.03
CA ASN A 281 0.01 -8.89 10.67
C ASN A 281 0.38 -9.63 9.38
N ALA A 282 0.72 -8.91 8.32
CA ALA A 282 1.09 -9.51 7.05
C ALA A 282 2.40 -10.29 7.13
N SER A 283 3.45 -9.68 7.68
CA SER A 283 4.81 -10.22 7.67
C SER A 283 5.00 -11.42 8.60
N CYS A 284 4.34 -11.40 9.77
CA CYS A 284 4.45 -12.51 10.74
C CYS A 284 3.78 -13.78 10.20
N VAL A 285 2.63 -13.67 9.55
CA VAL A 285 1.97 -14.83 8.95
C VAL A 285 2.74 -15.33 7.72
N TYR A 286 3.21 -14.42 6.89
CA TYR A 286 3.89 -14.74 5.63
C TYR A 286 5.25 -15.42 5.83
N TRP A 287 6.12 -14.87 6.69
CA TRP A 287 7.47 -15.41 6.88
C TRP A 287 7.63 -16.33 8.09
N LYS A 288 6.71 -16.27 9.07
CA LYS A 288 6.84 -16.94 10.36
C LYS A 288 5.66 -17.84 10.74
N GLY A 289 4.60 -17.89 9.93
CA GLY A 289 3.39 -18.66 10.23
C GLY A 289 2.66 -18.20 11.51
N LEU A 290 2.98 -17.00 12.00
CA LEU A 290 2.33 -16.44 13.18
C LEU A 290 1.19 -15.52 12.76
N ASN A 291 -0.03 -16.03 12.83
CA ASN A 291 -1.22 -15.24 12.59
C ASN A 291 -1.56 -14.43 13.85
N LEU A 292 -1.49 -13.10 13.77
CA LEU A 292 -1.91 -12.20 14.84
C LEU A 292 -3.43 -12.03 14.86
N ARG A 293 -4.04 -11.94 13.66
CA ARG A 293 -5.50 -11.79 13.49
C ARG A 293 -6.19 -13.12 13.79
N GLY A 294 -7.27 -13.09 14.55
CA GLY A 294 -7.99 -14.30 14.94
C GLY A 294 -7.30 -15.15 16.02
N ASN A 295 -6.16 -14.71 16.57
CA ASN A 295 -5.47 -15.43 17.65
C ASN A 295 -6.15 -15.13 19.00
N SER A 296 -6.67 -16.17 19.64
CA SER A 296 -7.39 -16.07 20.93
C SER A 296 -6.54 -15.54 22.10
N ARG A 297 -5.20 -15.55 21.96
CA ARG A 297 -4.27 -15.00 22.96
C ARG A 297 -4.34 -13.48 23.05
N TRP A 298 -4.64 -12.78 21.95
CA TRP A 298 -4.59 -11.32 21.85
C TRP A 298 -5.94 -10.71 21.48
N LYS A 299 -6.94 -10.88 22.36
CA LYS A 299 -8.32 -10.45 22.10
C LYS A 299 -8.50 -8.94 22.10
N ASN A 300 -7.75 -8.20 22.94
CA ASN A 300 -7.83 -6.74 22.98
C ASN A 300 -7.18 -6.13 21.74
N ILE A 301 -6.09 -6.73 21.24
CA ILE A 301 -5.48 -6.34 19.94
C ILE A 301 -6.49 -6.58 18.81
N GLN A 302 -7.25 -7.68 18.83
CA GLN A 302 -8.33 -7.91 17.83
C GLN A 302 -9.40 -6.81 17.90
N ARG A 303 -9.92 -6.51 19.11
CA ARG A 303 -10.91 -5.46 19.33
C ARG A 303 -10.42 -4.10 18.85
N TRP A 304 -9.18 -3.75 19.13
CA TRP A 304 -8.50 -2.54 18.69
C TRP A 304 -8.42 -2.44 17.16
N PHE A 305 -8.05 -3.51 16.48
CA PHE A 305 -8.05 -3.55 15.01
C PHE A 305 -9.43 -3.42 14.41
N GLN A 306 -10.42 -4.13 14.95
CA GLN A 306 -11.81 -4.04 14.51
C GLN A 306 -12.31 -2.59 14.61
N ALA A 307 -12.00 -1.89 15.71
CA ALA A 307 -12.35 -0.50 15.85
C ALA A 307 -11.69 0.42 14.80
N PHE A 308 -10.43 0.16 14.44
CA PHE A 308 -9.80 0.88 13.31
C PHE A 308 -10.48 0.59 11.98
N GLU A 309 -10.88 -0.64 11.73
CA GLU A 309 -11.55 -1.06 10.49
C GLU A 309 -12.95 -0.44 10.31
N GLU A 310 -13.53 0.11 11.37
CA GLU A 310 -14.77 0.89 11.32
C GLU A 310 -14.53 2.36 10.93
N ILE A 311 -13.29 2.88 11.06
CA ILE A 311 -12.96 4.29 10.79
C ILE A 311 -12.71 4.48 9.28
N PRO A 312 -13.46 5.37 8.59
CA PRO A 312 -13.27 5.64 7.16
C PRO A 312 -11.85 6.10 6.83
N GLU A 313 -11.24 6.93 7.69
CA GLU A 313 -9.87 7.43 7.54
C GLU A 313 -8.85 6.28 7.49
N TYR A 314 -9.02 5.26 8.33
CA TYR A 314 -8.14 4.09 8.32
C TYR A 314 -8.42 3.21 7.11
N ARG A 315 -9.67 2.90 6.79
CA ARG A 315 -10.02 2.10 5.60
C ARG A 315 -9.47 2.71 4.31
N GLY A 316 -9.52 4.04 4.19
CA GLY A 316 -8.96 4.75 3.02
C GLY A 316 -7.44 4.68 2.88
N THR A 317 -6.72 4.18 3.90
CA THR A 317 -5.25 4.07 3.94
C THR A 317 -4.73 2.64 4.17
N LYS A 318 -5.61 1.71 4.56
CA LYS A 318 -5.27 0.31 4.87
C LYS A 318 -4.80 -0.41 3.61
N SER A 319 -3.69 -1.16 3.72
CA SER A 319 -3.17 -2.03 2.67
C SER A 319 -3.56 -3.49 2.87
N ASP A 320 -3.28 -4.35 1.87
CA ASP A 320 -3.46 -5.79 1.96
C ASP A 320 -2.15 -6.52 2.28
N TYR A 321 -2.25 -7.78 2.69
CA TYR A 321 -1.08 -8.58 3.07
C TYR A 321 -0.10 -8.74 1.92
N TYR A 322 -0.59 -9.00 0.71
CA TYR A 322 0.27 -9.12 -0.46
C TYR A 322 1.08 -7.85 -0.71
N THR A 323 0.43 -6.71 -0.74
CA THR A 323 1.12 -5.43 -0.94
C THR A 323 2.14 -5.17 0.17
N HIS A 324 1.82 -5.47 1.42
CA HIS A 324 2.76 -5.30 2.54
C HIS A 324 4.00 -6.18 2.39
N VAL A 325 3.84 -7.49 2.13
CA VAL A 325 5.00 -8.39 2.05
C VAL A 325 5.90 -8.10 0.86
N MET A 326 5.35 -7.51 -0.22
CA MET A 326 6.13 -7.06 -1.37
C MET A 326 6.85 -5.71 -1.14
N ASN A 327 6.33 -4.85 -0.25
CA ASN A 327 6.88 -3.53 0.05
C ASN A 327 7.79 -3.47 1.28
N ILE A 328 7.73 -4.44 2.17
CA ILE A 328 8.58 -4.53 3.35
C ILE A 328 10.07 -4.71 2.97
N PRO A 329 10.45 -5.60 2.04
CA PRO A 329 11.86 -5.83 1.70
C PRO A 329 12.62 -4.57 1.27
N PRO A 330 12.10 -3.71 0.39
CA PRO A 330 12.80 -2.49 0.00
C PRO A 330 12.89 -1.44 1.12
N GLN A 331 12.09 -1.54 2.17
CA GLN A 331 12.07 -0.59 3.29
C GLN A 331 12.94 -1.05 4.46
N TYR A 332 12.91 -2.33 4.82
CA TYR A 332 13.53 -2.88 6.02
C TYR A 332 14.57 -3.97 5.76
N GLY A 333 14.62 -4.51 4.55
CA GLY A 333 15.38 -5.68 4.18
C GLY A 333 14.50 -6.93 4.01
N PRO A 334 15.06 -8.02 3.44
CA PRO A 334 14.32 -9.25 3.20
C PRO A 334 13.89 -9.90 4.52
N GLY A 335 12.65 -10.41 4.56
CA GLY A 335 12.20 -11.27 5.64
C GLY A 335 12.86 -12.65 5.53
N TYR A 336 13.12 -13.28 6.68
CA TYR A 336 13.61 -14.65 6.75
C TYR A 336 12.44 -15.59 7.00
N GLU A 337 12.14 -16.45 6.02
CA GLU A 337 11.09 -17.45 6.13
C GLU A 337 11.49 -18.62 7.02
N ASP A 338 10.57 -19.11 7.82
CA ASP A 338 10.70 -20.36 8.54
C ASP A 338 10.22 -21.50 7.63
N ASN A 339 11.00 -22.60 7.54
CA ASN A 339 10.68 -23.73 6.65
C ASN A 339 9.62 -24.65 7.26
N THR A 340 8.40 -24.15 7.45
CA THR A 340 7.27 -24.92 7.96
C THR A 340 6.14 -25.03 6.93
N ALA A 341 5.22 -25.98 7.12
CA ALA A 341 4.07 -26.16 6.23
C ALA A 341 3.12 -24.95 6.30
N GLU A 342 2.94 -24.38 7.48
CA GLU A 342 2.10 -23.20 7.72
C GLU A 342 2.62 -21.98 6.97
N VAL A 343 3.95 -21.75 6.99
CA VAL A 343 4.57 -20.65 6.24
C VAL A 343 4.38 -20.85 4.74
N LYS A 344 4.67 -22.04 4.22
CA LYS A 344 4.50 -22.33 2.79
C LYS A 344 3.06 -22.14 2.32
N GLU A 345 2.10 -22.58 3.13
CA GLU A 345 0.68 -22.40 2.81
C GLU A 345 0.26 -20.93 2.89
N ALA A 346 0.69 -20.18 3.90
CA ALA A 346 0.44 -18.76 4.00
C ALA A 346 1.03 -17.98 2.80
N MET A 347 2.27 -18.29 2.41
CA MET A 347 2.90 -17.69 1.22
C MET A 347 2.13 -18.03 -0.05
N ARG A 348 1.71 -19.29 -0.22
CA ARG A 348 0.90 -19.73 -1.38
C ARG A 348 -0.41 -18.94 -1.48
N ILE A 349 -1.12 -18.80 -0.37
CA ILE A 349 -2.40 -18.08 -0.31
C ILE A 349 -2.19 -16.59 -0.62
N ILE A 350 -1.25 -15.94 0.07
CA ILE A 350 -1.00 -14.49 -0.07
C ILE A 350 -0.49 -14.14 -1.47
N ASN A 351 0.34 -14.99 -2.07
CA ASN A 351 0.85 -14.80 -3.43
C ASN A 351 -0.17 -15.08 -4.54
N GLY A 352 -1.39 -15.51 -4.17
CA GLY A 352 -2.44 -15.80 -5.14
C GLY A 352 -2.23 -17.10 -5.92
N GLU A 353 -1.52 -18.06 -5.33
CA GLU A 353 -1.32 -19.38 -5.91
C GLU A 353 -2.48 -20.35 -5.58
N GLY A 354 -2.66 -21.36 -6.41
CA GLY A 354 -3.80 -22.29 -6.30
C GLY A 354 -5.13 -21.58 -6.51
N ASP A 355 -6.05 -21.73 -5.56
CA ASP A 355 -7.41 -21.18 -5.65
C ASP A 355 -7.55 -19.79 -5.03
N SER A 356 -6.47 -19.20 -4.51
CA SER A 356 -6.52 -17.98 -3.72
C SER A 356 -6.99 -16.74 -4.52
N TRP A 357 -6.54 -16.60 -5.77
CA TRP A 357 -6.99 -15.53 -6.68
C TRP A 357 -7.75 -16.14 -7.87
N ARG A 358 -8.77 -16.95 -7.59
CA ARG A 358 -9.60 -17.60 -8.58
C ARG A 358 -11.07 -17.24 -8.38
N LEU A 359 -11.78 -17.11 -9.48
CA LEU A 359 -13.22 -16.87 -9.46
C LEU A 359 -13.99 -18.18 -9.13
N PRO A 360 -15.11 -18.09 -8.40
CA PRO A 360 -15.67 -16.88 -7.78
C PRO A 360 -14.94 -16.49 -6.49
N ILE A 361 -14.66 -15.19 -6.29
CA ILE A 361 -14.14 -14.66 -5.03
C ILE A 361 -15.29 -14.48 -4.04
N GLN A 362 -15.13 -15.01 -2.82
CA GLN A 362 -16.05 -14.82 -1.71
C GLN A 362 -15.39 -13.97 -0.61
N LEU A 363 -16.06 -12.89 -0.23
CA LEU A 363 -15.60 -12.00 0.82
C LEU A 363 -16.09 -12.51 2.17
N ASN A 364 -15.18 -13.00 3.01
CA ASN A 364 -15.52 -13.51 4.33
C ASN A 364 -14.46 -13.12 5.39
N THR A 365 -14.89 -13.14 6.66
CA THR A 365 -14.04 -12.76 7.81
C THR A 365 -13.10 -13.86 8.29
N ASN A 366 -13.24 -15.09 7.77
CA ASN A 366 -12.49 -16.27 8.23
C ASN A 366 -11.28 -16.58 7.34
N SER A 367 -10.98 -15.74 6.35
CA SER A 367 -9.81 -15.88 5.50
C SER A 367 -8.53 -15.61 6.29
N LEU A 368 -7.39 -16.06 5.76
CA LEU A 368 -6.06 -15.78 6.33
C LEU A 368 -5.82 -14.27 6.53
N GLU A 369 -6.26 -13.47 5.57
CA GLU A 369 -6.42 -12.04 5.68
C GLU A 369 -7.93 -11.72 5.83
N PRO A 370 -8.38 -11.29 7.02
CA PRO A 370 -9.79 -11.02 7.24
C PRO A 370 -10.30 -9.83 6.40
N ILE A 371 -11.44 -10.01 5.78
CA ILE A 371 -12.21 -8.92 5.17
C ILE A 371 -12.84 -8.08 6.29
N ASN A 372 -12.95 -6.76 6.10
CA ASN A 372 -13.68 -5.91 7.05
C ASN A 372 -15.15 -6.35 7.09
N ALA A 373 -15.75 -6.30 8.26
CA ALA A 373 -17.14 -6.74 8.43
C ALA A 373 -18.13 -5.99 7.50
N CYS A 374 -17.84 -4.71 7.22
CA CYS A 374 -18.67 -3.89 6.33
C CYS A 374 -18.57 -4.28 4.84
N ASP A 375 -17.58 -5.10 4.45
CA ASP A 375 -17.35 -5.51 3.06
C ASP A 375 -17.85 -6.94 2.79
N VAL A 376 -18.29 -7.66 3.81
CA VAL A 376 -18.81 -9.04 3.65
C VAL A 376 -20.08 -9.03 2.83
N GLY A 377 -20.15 -9.91 1.82
CA GLY A 377 -21.28 -10.04 0.90
C GLY A 377 -21.40 -8.92 -0.14
N LYS A 378 -20.34 -8.09 -0.29
CA LYS A 378 -20.28 -6.98 -1.24
C LYS A 378 -19.40 -7.28 -2.45
N GLU A 379 -19.46 -8.52 -2.93
CA GLU A 379 -18.67 -8.97 -4.08
C GLU A 379 -18.96 -8.17 -5.35
N GLU A 380 -20.22 -7.78 -5.54
CA GLU A 380 -20.64 -6.96 -6.68
C GLU A 380 -20.07 -5.54 -6.59
N GLU A 381 -20.18 -4.88 -5.42
CA GLU A 381 -19.59 -3.56 -5.20
C GLU A 381 -18.07 -3.59 -5.46
N ALA A 382 -17.37 -4.63 -4.98
CA ALA A 382 -15.94 -4.81 -5.19
C ALA A 382 -15.57 -5.00 -6.68
N ARG A 383 -16.36 -5.73 -7.45
CA ARG A 383 -16.17 -5.87 -8.90
C ARG A 383 -16.37 -4.54 -9.62
N HIS A 384 -17.43 -3.82 -9.28
CA HIS A 384 -17.75 -2.51 -9.87
C HIS A 384 -16.69 -1.46 -9.53
N GLU A 385 -16.15 -1.46 -8.31
CA GLU A 385 -15.00 -0.60 -7.95
C GLU A 385 -13.78 -0.93 -8.84
N ALA A 386 -13.43 -2.21 -8.96
CA ALA A 386 -12.30 -2.65 -9.77
C ALA A 386 -12.47 -2.26 -11.25
N ALA A 387 -13.67 -2.46 -11.81
CA ALA A 387 -14.00 -2.04 -13.16
C ALA A 387 -13.88 -0.52 -13.34
N TYR A 388 -14.46 0.28 -12.43
CA TYR A 388 -14.38 1.73 -12.47
C TYR A 388 -12.93 2.24 -12.46
N LYS A 389 -12.09 1.70 -11.57
CA LYS A 389 -10.67 2.06 -11.45
C LYS A 389 -9.87 1.70 -12.72
N LEU A 390 -10.13 0.53 -13.31
CA LEU A 390 -9.52 0.12 -14.58
C LEU A 390 -9.94 1.05 -15.72
N ILE A 391 -11.24 1.27 -15.89
CA ILE A 391 -11.82 2.10 -16.97
C ILE A 391 -11.29 3.53 -16.90
N SER A 392 -11.28 4.14 -15.71
CA SER A 392 -10.86 5.52 -15.48
C SER A 392 -9.39 5.78 -15.86
N ASN A 393 -8.54 4.76 -15.93
CA ASN A 393 -7.10 4.88 -16.20
C ASN A 393 -6.61 3.90 -17.29
N SER A 394 -7.51 3.40 -18.13
CA SER A 394 -7.29 2.27 -19.03
C SER A 394 -6.04 2.40 -19.91
N LYS A 395 -5.81 3.57 -20.53
CA LYS A 395 -4.64 3.80 -21.40
C LYS A 395 -3.32 3.61 -20.67
N ASN A 396 -3.21 4.17 -19.45
CA ASN A 396 -1.98 4.04 -18.67
C ASN A 396 -1.81 2.61 -18.14
N VAL A 397 -2.91 1.94 -17.77
CA VAL A 397 -2.91 0.55 -17.29
C VAL A 397 -2.49 -0.40 -18.41
N ALA A 398 -3.03 -0.26 -19.61
CA ALA A 398 -2.65 -1.08 -20.76
C ALA A 398 -1.16 -0.96 -21.09
N ARG A 399 -0.67 0.28 -21.17
CA ARG A 399 0.75 0.54 -21.44
C ARG A 399 1.65 0.06 -20.29
N PHE A 400 1.21 0.23 -19.04
CA PHE A 400 1.93 -0.29 -17.87
C PHE A 400 2.05 -1.82 -17.90
N ALA A 401 0.97 -2.53 -18.22
CA ALA A 401 0.96 -3.99 -18.34
C ALA A 401 1.98 -4.48 -19.38
N CYS A 402 2.13 -3.76 -20.49
CA CYS A 402 3.07 -4.10 -21.58
C CYS A 402 4.55 -4.10 -21.15
N ARG A 403 4.88 -3.63 -19.95
CA ARG A 403 6.22 -3.82 -19.35
C ARG A 403 6.54 -5.29 -19.11
N GLY A 404 5.51 -6.15 -18.92
CA GLY A 404 5.70 -7.60 -18.76
C GLY A 404 6.29 -8.32 -19.98
N ALA A 405 6.10 -7.78 -21.19
CA ALA A 405 6.70 -8.26 -22.43
C ALA A 405 7.75 -7.27 -23.01
N GLY A 406 8.13 -6.28 -22.21
CA GLY A 406 9.07 -5.22 -22.59
C GLY A 406 10.48 -5.45 -22.05
N GLU A 407 11.23 -4.36 -21.94
CA GLU A 407 12.57 -4.38 -21.37
C GLU A 407 12.50 -4.19 -19.85
N ALA A 408 13.11 -5.11 -19.11
CA ALA A 408 13.17 -5.01 -17.65
C ALA A 408 13.96 -3.76 -17.24
N GLY A 409 13.46 -3.04 -16.25
CA GLY A 409 14.16 -1.90 -15.70
C GLY A 409 15.37 -2.32 -14.85
N ARG A 410 16.23 -1.36 -14.56
CA ARG A 410 17.33 -1.55 -13.63
C ARG A 410 16.78 -1.71 -12.21
N LYS A 411 16.88 -2.90 -11.64
CA LYS A 411 16.49 -3.15 -10.25
C LYS A 411 17.32 -2.27 -9.31
N GLN A 412 16.61 -1.44 -8.55
CA GLN A 412 17.17 -0.73 -7.41
C GLN A 412 16.65 -1.44 -6.15
N PHE A 413 17.56 -1.84 -5.28
CA PHE A 413 17.24 -2.55 -4.04
C PHE A 413 16.56 -3.93 -4.24
N GLN A 414 16.36 -4.63 -3.12
CA GLN A 414 15.58 -5.88 -3.07
C GLN A 414 14.08 -5.56 -3.00
N ALA A 415 13.57 -5.01 -4.10
CA ALA A 415 12.16 -4.68 -4.24
C ALA A 415 11.53 -5.67 -5.25
N PRO A 416 10.76 -6.68 -4.80
CA PRO A 416 10.29 -7.75 -5.66
C PRO A 416 9.53 -7.27 -6.90
N LEU A 417 8.69 -6.25 -6.73
CA LEU A 417 7.81 -5.74 -7.78
C LEU A 417 8.17 -4.34 -8.31
N ALA A 418 9.16 -3.67 -7.70
CA ALA A 418 9.56 -2.34 -8.14
C ALA A 418 10.41 -2.41 -9.41
N ASP A 419 9.89 -1.82 -10.47
CA ASP A 419 10.50 -1.78 -11.78
C ASP A 419 10.23 -0.44 -12.48
N PRO A 420 10.65 0.69 -11.86
CA PRO A 420 10.26 2.02 -12.31
C PRO A 420 10.80 2.40 -13.69
N TYR A 421 11.88 1.76 -14.11
CA TYR A 421 12.55 2.05 -15.40
C TYR A 421 12.25 1.00 -16.47
N ALA A 422 11.33 0.06 -16.23
CA ALA A 422 10.90 -0.90 -17.24
C ALA A 422 10.29 -0.19 -18.44
N VAL A 423 10.68 -0.59 -19.63
CA VAL A 423 10.17 -0.04 -20.89
C VAL A 423 9.06 -0.94 -21.42
N PRO A 424 7.85 -0.43 -21.66
CA PRO A 424 6.77 -1.24 -22.21
C PRO A 424 7.05 -1.64 -23.65
N ASN A 425 6.58 -2.82 -24.05
CA ASN A 425 6.59 -3.24 -25.44
C ASN A 425 5.34 -2.70 -26.14
N GLU A 426 5.50 -1.59 -26.86
CA GLU A 426 4.39 -0.88 -27.51
C GLU A 426 3.63 -1.75 -28.54
N LYS A 427 4.25 -2.81 -29.06
CA LYS A 427 3.63 -3.75 -30.01
C LYS A 427 2.36 -4.41 -29.44
N TYR A 428 2.31 -4.61 -28.14
CA TYR A 428 1.21 -5.35 -27.48
C TYR A 428 0.13 -4.45 -26.88
N VAL A 429 0.28 -3.13 -26.92
CA VAL A 429 -0.64 -2.19 -26.27
C VAL A 429 -2.07 -2.39 -26.73
N ASP A 430 -2.32 -2.44 -28.04
CA ASP A 430 -3.68 -2.61 -28.58
C ASP A 430 -4.30 -3.98 -28.20
N SER A 431 -3.48 -5.03 -28.17
CA SER A 431 -3.95 -6.37 -27.80
C SER A 431 -4.24 -6.47 -26.31
N VAL A 432 -3.39 -5.88 -25.47
CA VAL A 432 -3.59 -5.81 -24.01
C VAL A 432 -4.80 -4.93 -23.71
N ASP A 433 -4.98 -3.81 -24.39
CA ASP A 433 -6.16 -2.93 -24.28
C ASP A 433 -7.46 -3.70 -24.59
N ALA A 434 -7.47 -4.50 -25.65
CA ALA A 434 -8.63 -5.33 -26.00
C ALA A 434 -8.98 -6.34 -24.88
N TRP A 435 -7.97 -7.00 -24.30
CA TRP A 435 -8.18 -7.93 -23.19
C TRP A 435 -8.63 -7.21 -21.91
N LEU A 436 -8.10 -6.03 -21.62
CA LEU A 436 -8.55 -5.26 -20.45
C LEU A 436 -9.99 -4.76 -20.58
N ARG A 437 -10.50 -4.50 -21.80
CA ARG A 437 -11.92 -4.23 -22.03
C ARG A 437 -12.79 -5.46 -21.73
N ILE A 438 -12.35 -6.64 -22.15
CA ILE A 438 -13.04 -7.91 -21.81
C ILE A 438 -13.07 -8.12 -20.29
N VAL A 439 -11.93 -7.89 -19.60
CA VAL A 439 -11.85 -7.99 -18.15
C VAL A 439 -12.78 -6.99 -17.46
N ALA A 440 -12.83 -5.75 -17.94
CA ALA A 440 -13.71 -4.71 -17.39
C ALA A 440 -15.19 -5.07 -17.56
N ASP A 441 -15.57 -5.58 -18.73
CA ASP A 441 -16.93 -6.01 -19.03
C ASP A 441 -17.36 -7.19 -18.16
N ALA A 442 -16.50 -8.22 -18.02
CA ALA A 442 -16.73 -9.35 -17.13
C ALA A 442 -16.91 -8.95 -15.66
N MET A 443 -16.14 -7.96 -15.17
CA MET A 443 -16.32 -7.42 -13.82
C MET A 443 -17.67 -6.69 -13.66
N LEU A 444 -18.12 -5.96 -14.67
CA LEU A 444 -19.39 -5.25 -14.63
C LEU A 444 -20.59 -6.21 -14.70
N ASP A 445 -20.50 -7.27 -15.49
CA ASP A 445 -21.59 -8.25 -15.64
C ASP A 445 -21.59 -9.33 -14.55
N GLY A 446 -20.50 -9.51 -13.84
CA GLY A 446 -20.33 -10.59 -12.86
C GLY A 446 -20.24 -11.97 -13.50
N SER A 447 -20.02 -12.05 -14.81
CA SER A 447 -19.91 -13.28 -15.59
C SER A 447 -18.53 -13.41 -16.20
N ALA A 448 -17.70 -14.28 -15.65
CA ALA A 448 -16.45 -14.72 -16.27
C ALA A 448 -16.68 -16.05 -17.00
N GLU A 449 -17.63 -16.05 -17.95
CA GLU A 449 -17.86 -17.19 -18.80
C GLU A 449 -16.65 -17.41 -19.72
N PRO A 450 -16.28 -18.66 -20.04
CA PRO A 450 -15.27 -18.92 -21.05
C PRO A 450 -15.67 -18.22 -22.33
N LEU A 451 -14.79 -17.41 -22.90
CA LEU A 451 -15.04 -16.83 -24.21
C LEU A 451 -15.30 -17.97 -25.18
N GLN A 452 -16.53 -18.00 -25.80
CA GLN A 452 -16.83 -18.96 -26.84
C GLN A 452 -15.78 -18.77 -27.95
N PRO A 453 -15.04 -19.80 -28.34
CA PRO A 453 -13.94 -19.62 -29.23
C PRO A 453 -14.40 -19.50 -30.68
N SER A 454 -14.22 -18.37 -31.32
CA SER A 454 -13.37 -18.42 -32.49
C SER A 454 -11.95 -18.53 -31.95
N GLU A 455 -11.33 -19.69 -31.92
CA GLU A 455 -10.08 -20.04 -31.21
C GLU A 455 -9.28 -18.83 -30.68
N PRO A 456 -9.24 -18.54 -29.35
CA PRO A 456 -8.37 -17.53 -28.83
C PRO A 456 -6.96 -17.98 -29.18
N LYS A 457 -6.28 -17.26 -30.06
CA LYS A 457 -4.87 -17.51 -30.33
C LYS A 457 -4.16 -17.35 -29.01
N LYS A 458 -3.67 -18.47 -28.47
CA LYS A 458 -2.82 -18.47 -27.28
C LYS A 458 -1.68 -17.49 -27.52
N ASP A 459 -1.59 -16.44 -26.71
CA ASP A 459 -0.55 -15.43 -26.81
C ASP A 459 0.15 -15.26 -25.46
N LYS A 460 1.25 -16.00 -25.32
CA LYS A 460 2.07 -15.99 -24.10
C LYS A 460 2.62 -14.60 -23.74
N GLU A 461 2.82 -13.72 -24.74
CA GLU A 461 3.33 -12.38 -24.45
C GLU A 461 2.26 -11.49 -23.85
N ILE A 462 1.02 -11.59 -24.31
CA ILE A 462 -0.13 -10.93 -23.69
C ILE A 462 -0.33 -11.48 -22.28
N ALA A 463 -0.28 -12.80 -22.09
CA ALA A 463 -0.37 -13.42 -20.76
C ALA A 463 0.71 -12.88 -19.80
N LYS A 464 1.96 -12.68 -20.26
CA LYS A 464 3.02 -12.03 -19.46
C LYS A 464 2.66 -10.59 -19.08
N CYS A 465 2.07 -9.82 -20.00
CA CYS A 465 1.62 -8.46 -19.71
C CYS A 465 0.54 -8.44 -18.61
N LEU A 466 -0.45 -9.32 -18.70
CA LEU A 466 -1.51 -9.41 -17.70
C LEU A 466 -0.99 -9.91 -16.34
N ARG A 467 -0.03 -10.85 -16.31
CA ARG A 467 0.65 -11.29 -15.08
C ARG A 467 1.42 -10.12 -14.45
N TYR A 468 2.16 -9.35 -15.24
CA TYR A 468 2.88 -8.18 -14.77
C TYR A 468 1.95 -7.17 -14.09
N LEU A 469 0.79 -6.91 -14.69
CA LEU A 469 -0.23 -6.04 -14.09
C LEU A 469 -0.80 -6.64 -12.81
N ARG A 470 -1.25 -7.91 -12.82
CA ARG A 470 -1.84 -8.62 -11.70
C ARG A 470 -0.98 -8.53 -10.43
N GLU A 471 0.32 -8.75 -10.57
CA GLU A 471 1.30 -8.71 -9.48
C GLU A 471 1.52 -7.29 -8.94
N ARG A 472 1.22 -6.26 -9.72
CA ARG A 472 1.50 -4.86 -9.35
C ARG A 472 0.28 -4.03 -9.00
N VAL A 473 -0.88 -4.67 -8.93
CA VAL A 473 -2.07 -4.05 -8.30
C VAL A 473 -1.80 -3.89 -6.81
N GLY A 474 -1.68 -2.66 -6.36
CA GLY A 474 -1.33 -2.31 -4.99
C GLY A 474 -2.47 -1.65 -4.23
N VAL A 475 -2.70 -2.12 -3.02
CA VAL A 475 -3.70 -1.58 -2.08
C VAL A 475 -3.00 -0.62 -1.10
N PRO A 476 -3.54 0.53 -0.78
CA PRO A 476 -4.77 1.17 -1.29
C PRO A 476 -4.54 2.07 -2.52
N ARG A 477 -3.33 2.09 -3.08
CA ARG A 477 -2.95 2.98 -4.18
C ARG A 477 -3.89 2.90 -5.39
N ASP A 478 -4.23 1.68 -5.80
CA ASP A 478 -4.99 1.46 -7.03
C ASP A 478 -6.48 1.26 -6.74
N MET A 479 -6.80 0.50 -5.68
CA MET A 479 -8.16 0.16 -5.28
C MET A 479 -8.19 -0.41 -3.86
N SER A 480 -9.39 -0.65 -3.31
CA SER A 480 -9.58 -1.34 -2.03
C SER A 480 -9.14 -2.82 -2.10
N TYR A 481 -8.92 -3.47 -0.94
CA TYR A 481 -8.53 -4.89 -0.91
C TYR A 481 -9.60 -5.81 -1.55
N PRO A 482 -10.91 -5.67 -1.26
CA PRO A 482 -11.94 -6.47 -1.95
C PRO A 482 -11.90 -6.31 -3.47
N ALA A 483 -11.75 -5.08 -3.96
CA ALA A 483 -11.65 -4.80 -5.39
C ALA A 483 -10.37 -5.38 -6.02
N ALA A 484 -9.24 -5.31 -5.31
CA ALA A 484 -7.98 -5.89 -5.76
C ALA A 484 -8.06 -7.42 -5.88
N MET A 485 -8.75 -8.11 -4.97
CA MET A 485 -9.01 -9.55 -5.08
C MET A 485 -9.81 -9.86 -6.34
N GLN A 486 -10.89 -9.11 -6.60
CA GLN A 486 -11.71 -9.28 -7.81
C GLN A 486 -10.88 -9.02 -9.07
N PHE A 487 -10.10 -7.96 -9.11
CA PHE A 487 -9.30 -7.62 -10.30
C PHE A 487 -8.21 -8.66 -10.58
N ARG A 488 -7.47 -9.08 -9.53
CA ARG A 488 -6.44 -10.13 -9.65
C ARG A 488 -7.03 -11.45 -10.14
N ALA A 489 -8.22 -11.83 -9.65
CA ALA A 489 -8.91 -13.06 -10.08
C ALA A 489 -9.41 -12.98 -11.53
N HIS A 490 -9.98 -11.86 -11.96
CA HIS A 490 -10.40 -11.66 -13.35
C HIS A 490 -9.21 -11.61 -14.32
N LEU A 491 -8.07 -11.05 -13.88
CA LEU A 491 -6.83 -11.13 -14.66
C LEU A 491 -6.33 -12.58 -14.78
N ASN A 492 -6.41 -13.39 -13.71
CA ASN A 492 -6.10 -14.81 -13.79
C ASN A 492 -7.02 -15.55 -14.76
N TRP A 493 -8.32 -15.27 -14.70
CA TRP A 493 -9.27 -15.82 -15.66
C TRP A 493 -8.88 -15.50 -17.11
N ALA A 494 -8.51 -14.24 -17.41
CA ALA A 494 -8.06 -13.85 -18.74
C ALA A 494 -6.72 -14.51 -19.14
N ILE A 495 -5.78 -14.65 -18.20
CA ILE A 495 -4.49 -15.32 -18.42
C ILE A 495 -4.71 -16.79 -18.80
N ASP A 496 -5.62 -17.48 -18.11
CA ASP A 496 -5.92 -18.89 -18.40
C ASP A 496 -6.52 -19.11 -19.81
N GLN A 497 -7.14 -18.08 -20.40
CA GLN A 497 -7.60 -18.15 -21.80
C GLN A 497 -6.43 -17.98 -22.81
N LEU A 498 -5.30 -17.42 -22.37
CA LEU A 498 -4.12 -17.09 -23.20
C LEU A 498 -3.02 -18.15 -23.12
N ASP A 499 -2.97 -18.94 -22.05
CA ASP A 499 -2.02 -20.05 -21.86
C ASP A 499 -2.49 -21.34 -22.51
#